data_29f47b199a5ae12bfb3e139a4e927bba
#
_entry.id   29f47b199a5ae12bfb3e139a4e927bba
#
_cell.length_a   1.000
_cell.length_b   1.000
_cell.length_c   1.000
_cell.angle_alpha   90.00
_cell.angle_beta   90.00
_cell.angle_gamma   90.00
#
_symmetry.space_group_name_H-M   'P 1'
#
loop_
_entity.id
_entity.type
_entity.pdbx_description
1 polymer ?
#
loop_
_entity_poly.entity_id
_entity_poly.type
_entity_poly.pdbx_seq_one_letter_code
_entity_poly.pdbx_strand_id
1 'polypeptide(L)'
;MSSKSISLFDREIMLTATVDAFKKLDPRQQLKNPVMLVTLVGAILTFQQLFTSRDPFGYVLQIALWLLFTVIFANFAEAVAEGRGKAQARALRASRKQLVAQRRRQDGTLEAVDATQLAKGDLVFVQAGEVIPGDGEVIEGAASVDESAITGESAPVIRETGGDRSAVTGGTSVLSDTLLIRITANPGEGFLDHMISLVEGATRQKTPNEIALTLLLSALTF
;
A
#
# COMPACT_ATOMS: atom_id res chain seq x y z
N MET A 1 -21.28 -1.90 0.61
CA MET A 1 -20.52 -2.93 -0.14
C MET A 1 -19.54 -3.59 0.83
N SER A 2 -19.61 -4.92 0.98
CA SER A 2 -18.75 -5.64 1.93
C SER A 2 -17.29 -5.53 1.49
N SER A 3 -16.47 -4.85 2.27
CA SER A 3 -15.00 -4.84 2.15
C SER A 3 -14.55 -6.30 2.23
N LYS A 4 -14.15 -6.87 1.09
CA LYS A 4 -13.51 -8.19 1.05
C LYS A 4 -12.19 -8.05 1.80
N SER A 5 -12.17 -8.48 3.07
CA SER A 5 -10.93 -8.55 3.83
C SER A 5 -9.94 -9.39 3.04
N ILE A 6 -8.79 -8.81 2.70
CA ILE A 6 -7.71 -9.52 2.00
C ILE A 6 -7.31 -10.68 2.90
N SER A 7 -7.58 -11.90 2.46
CA SER A 7 -7.22 -13.10 3.21
C SER A 7 -5.70 -13.16 3.42
N LEU A 8 -5.30 -13.65 4.62
CA LEU A 8 -3.89 -13.90 4.96
C LEU A 8 -3.19 -14.81 3.95
N PHE A 9 -3.95 -15.71 3.33
CA PHE A 9 -3.49 -16.72 2.36
C PHE A 9 -4.17 -16.54 0.99
N ASP A 10 -4.14 -15.29 0.48
CA ASP A 10 -4.58 -15.07 -0.89
C ASP A 10 -3.65 -15.82 -1.84
N ARG A 11 -4.23 -16.68 -2.68
CA ARG A 11 -3.48 -17.56 -3.60
C ARG A 11 -2.59 -16.77 -4.56
N GLU A 12 -3.05 -15.61 -5.01
CA GLU A 12 -2.31 -14.76 -5.93
C GLU A 12 -1.07 -14.15 -5.25
N ILE A 13 -1.24 -13.67 -4.01
CA ILE A 13 -0.14 -13.13 -3.19
C ILE A 13 0.89 -14.23 -2.91
N MET A 14 0.43 -15.43 -2.55
CA MET A 14 1.32 -16.56 -2.23
C MET A 14 2.13 -17.01 -3.45
N LEU A 15 1.50 -17.14 -4.62
CA LEU A 15 2.19 -17.51 -5.86
C LEU A 15 3.24 -16.46 -6.26
N THR A 16 2.86 -15.18 -6.23
CA THR A 16 3.77 -14.08 -6.55
C THR A 16 4.94 -14.03 -5.56
N ALA A 17 4.67 -14.18 -4.27
CA ALA A 17 5.69 -14.19 -3.21
C ALA A 17 6.67 -15.36 -3.38
N THR A 18 6.19 -16.53 -3.81
CA THR A 18 7.06 -17.68 -4.08
C THR A 18 8.05 -17.37 -5.20
N VAL A 19 7.57 -16.81 -6.31
CA VAL A 19 8.45 -16.41 -7.43
C VAL A 19 9.44 -15.33 -6.99
N ASP A 20 8.98 -14.35 -6.25
CA ASP A 20 9.81 -13.23 -5.79
C ASP A 20 10.84 -13.68 -4.74
N ALA A 21 10.54 -14.69 -3.92
CA ALA A 21 11.50 -15.29 -2.99
C ALA A 21 12.75 -15.84 -3.71
N PHE A 22 12.55 -16.48 -4.86
CA PHE A 22 13.67 -16.97 -5.69
C PHE A 22 14.40 -15.81 -6.40
N LYS A 23 13.71 -14.79 -6.89
CA LYS A 23 14.34 -13.60 -7.49
C LYS A 23 15.20 -12.83 -6.47
N LYS A 24 14.76 -12.81 -5.20
CA LYS A 24 15.51 -12.17 -4.10
C LYS A 24 16.79 -12.92 -3.71
N LEU A 25 17.07 -14.10 -4.25
CA LEU A 25 18.36 -14.76 -4.11
C LEU A 25 19.50 -14.06 -4.87
N ASP A 26 19.16 -13.09 -5.74
CA ASP A 26 20.18 -12.24 -6.40
C ASP A 26 21.09 -11.59 -5.33
N PRO A 27 22.43 -11.78 -5.43
CA PRO A 27 23.39 -11.21 -4.46
C PRO A 27 23.25 -9.71 -4.26
N ARG A 28 22.85 -8.96 -5.30
CA ARG A 28 22.63 -7.51 -5.24
C ARG A 28 21.46 -7.13 -4.32
N GLN A 29 20.44 -7.97 -4.25
CA GLN A 29 19.31 -7.77 -3.35
C GLN A 29 19.66 -8.22 -1.93
N GLN A 30 20.43 -9.29 -1.79
CA GLN A 30 20.89 -9.79 -0.50
C GLN A 30 21.86 -8.83 0.23
N LEU A 31 22.61 -7.99 -0.51
CA LEU A 31 23.45 -6.94 0.08
C LEU A 31 22.68 -5.96 0.99
N LYS A 32 21.37 -5.82 0.77
CA LYS A 32 20.52 -4.98 1.64
C LYS A 32 20.29 -5.58 3.03
N ASN A 33 20.53 -6.90 3.17
CA ASN A 33 20.40 -7.63 4.43
C ASN A 33 21.65 -8.47 4.67
N PRO A 34 22.66 -7.93 5.40
CA PRO A 34 23.96 -8.59 5.56
C PRO A 34 23.86 -9.97 6.19
N VAL A 35 22.93 -10.19 7.12
CA VAL A 35 22.71 -11.50 7.75
C VAL A 35 22.28 -12.54 6.73
N MET A 36 21.34 -12.21 5.84
CA MET A 36 20.88 -13.12 4.80
C MET A 36 21.97 -13.37 3.76
N LEU A 37 22.77 -12.36 3.44
CA LEU A 37 23.94 -12.53 2.56
C LEU A 37 24.93 -13.54 3.11
N VAL A 38 25.32 -13.41 4.39
CA VAL A 38 26.26 -14.33 5.04
C VAL A 38 25.66 -15.74 5.11
N THR A 39 24.38 -15.87 5.41
CA THR A 39 23.69 -17.17 5.40
C THR A 39 23.70 -17.82 4.01
N LEU A 40 23.45 -17.04 2.96
CA LEU A 40 23.49 -17.52 1.57
C LEU A 40 24.91 -17.95 1.17
N VAL A 41 25.91 -17.14 1.51
CA VAL A 41 27.34 -17.49 1.28
C VAL A 41 27.69 -18.77 2.05
N GLY A 42 27.27 -18.89 3.31
CA GLY A 42 27.44 -20.09 4.11
C GLY A 42 26.79 -21.32 3.47
N ALA A 43 25.57 -21.17 2.93
CA ALA A 43 24.89 -22.25 2.21
C ALA A 43 25.69 -22.71 0.98
N ILE A 44 26.20 -21.75 0.19
CA ILE A 44 27.02 -22.05 -1.00
C ILE A 44 28.32 -22.77 -0.61
N LEU A 45 29.02 -22.27 0.39
CA LEU A 45 30.28 -22.87 0.87
C LEU A 45 30.04 -24.28 1.44
N THR A 46 28.96 -24.46 2.21
CA THR A 46 28.58 -25.78 2.74
C THR A 46 28.20 -26.73 1.60
N PHE A 47 27.53 -26.24 0.56
CA PHE A 47 27.22 -27.05 -0.63
C PHE A 47 28.50 -27.46 -1.36
N GLN A 48 29.49 -26.56 -1.46
CA GLN A 48 30.82 -26.90 -2.04
C GLN A 48 31.55 -27.99 -1.22
N GLN A 49 31.38 -28.00 0.11
CA GLN A 49 31.98 -29.02 0.98
C GLN A 49 31.46 -30.44 0.70
N LEU A 50 30.30 -30.62 0.06
CA LEU A 50 29.81 -31.94 -0.38
C LEU A 50 30.82 -32.70 -1.28
N PHE A 51 31.66 -31.94 -1.98
CA PHE A 51 32.64 -32.48 -2.94
C PHE A 51 34.06 -32.53 -2.39
N THR A 52 34.34 -31.82 -1.29
CA THR A 52 35.70 -31.66 -0.76
C THR A 52 35.87 -32.17 0.68
N SER A 53 34.80 -32.27 1.46
CA SER A 53 34.85 -32.74 2.83
C SER A 53 34.97 -34.25 2.96
N ARG A 54 35.59 -34.68 4.07
CA ARG A 54 35.60 -36.09 4.51
C ARG A 54 34.42 -36.44 5.41
N ASP A 55 33.57 -35.45 5.72
CA ASP A 55 32.41 -35.66 6.57
C ASP A 55 31.33 -36.48 5.86
N PRO A 56 30.41 -37.12 6.61
CA PRO A 56 29.31 -37.87 6.01
C PRO A 56 28.46 -36.98 5.07
N PHE A 57 28.33 -37.39 3.83
CA PHE A 57 27.59 -36.67 2.79
C PHE A 57 26.20 -36.19 3.26
N GLY A 58 25.45 -37.07 3.95
CA GLY A 58 24.11 -36.73 4.43
C GLY A 58 24.11 -35.63 5.47
N TYR A 59 25.12 -35.54 6.32
CA TYR A 59 25.24 -34.47 7.33
C TYR A 59 25.51 -33.12 6.69
N VAL A 60 26.48 -33.03 5.79
CA VAL A 60 26.80 -31.78 5.07
C VAL A 60 25.63 -31.34 4.20
N LEU A 61 24.97 -32.26 3.48
CA LEU A 61 23.79 -31.97 2.69
C LEU A 61 22.64 -31.40 3.52
N GLN A 62 22.39 -32.00 4.69
CA GLN A 62 21.33 -31.51 5.59
C GLN A 62 21.58 -30.08 6.04
N ILE A 63 22.81 -29.71 6.39
CA ILE A 63 23.17 -28.35 6.79
C ILE A 63 22.97 -27.38 5.62
N ALA A 64 23.48 -27.73 4.43
CA ALA A 64 23.34 -26.90 3.23
C ALA A 64 21.87 -26.63 2.88
N LEU A 65 21.03 -27.67 2.95
CA LEU A 65 19.59 -27.56 2.68
C LEU A 65 18.88 -26.69 3.73
N TRP A 66 19.23 -26.82 5.02
CA TRP A 66 18.65 -25.96 6.06
C TRP A 66 19.03 -24.48 5.90
N LEU A 67 20.29 -24.19 5.58
CA LEU A 67 20.73 -22.81 5.32
C LEU A 67 20.01 -22.23 4.11
N LEU A 68 19.91 -22.98 3.01
CA LEU A 68 19.20 -22.56 1.81
C LEU A 68 17.70 -22.34 2.08
N PHE A 69 17.08 -23.27 2.80
CA PHE A 69 15.68 -23.15 3.23
C PHE A 69 15.47 -21.87 4.05
N THR A 70 16.37 -21.57 4.99
CA THR A 70 16.28 -20.37 5.83
C THR A 70 16.27 -19.11 4.97
N VAL A 71 17.16 -18.99 3.99
CA VAL A 71 17.22 -17.82 3.09
C VAL A 71 15.95 -17.72 2.23
N ILE A 72 15.52 -18.83 1.62
CA ILE A 72 14.31 -18.85 0.78
C ILE A 72 13.07 -18.48 1.59
N PHE A 73 12.94 -19.07 2.80
CA PHE A 73 11.80 -18.80 3.68
C PHE A 73 11.77 -17.35 4.16
N ALA A 74 12.92 -16.78 4.52
CA ALA A 74 13.01 -15.37 4.91
C ALA A 74 12.62 -14.43 3.74
N ASN A 75 13.14 -14.67 2.53
CA ASN A 75 12.77 -13.93 1.34
C ASN A 75 11.27 -14.07 1.01
N PHE A 76 10.71 -15.27 1.19
CA PHE A 76 9.29 -15.52 1.00
C PHE A 76 8.42 -14.73 2.00
N ALA A 77 8.77 -14.77 3.30
CA ALA A 77 8.05 -14.03 4.33
C ALA A 77 8.06 -12.51 4.05
N GLU A 78 9.21 -11.98 3.63
CA GLU A 78 9.35 -10.57 3.21
C GLU A 78 8.49 -10.27 1.98
N ALA A 79 8.52 -11.13 0.95
CA ALA A 79 7.73 -10.95 -0.28
C ALA A 79 6.21 -11.01 -0.01
N VAL A 80 5.75 -11.85 0.91
CA VAL A 80 4.34 -11.88 1.36
C VAL A 80 3.95 -10.56 2.03
N ALA A 81 4.81 -10.03 2.90
CA ALA A 81 4.57 -8.76 3.58
C ALA A 81 4.48 -7.58 2.59
N GLU A 82 5.40 -7.51 1.62
CA GLU A 82 5.38 -6.50 0.54
C GLU A 82 4.16 -6.66 -0.38
N GLY A 83 3.82 -7.89 -0.73
CA GLY A 83 2.68 -8.21 -1.60
C GLY A 83 1.35 -7.74 -1.03
N ARG A 84 1.17 -7.80 0.29
CA ARG A 84 -0.02 -7.29 0.98
C ARG A 84 -0.12 -5.78 0.91
N GLY A 85 0.97 -5.06 1.17
CA GLY A 85 0.98 -3.60 1.05
C GLY A 85 0.59 -3.15 -0.36
N LYS A 86 1.16 -3.79 -1.39
CA LYS A 86 0.83 -3.53 -2.79
C LYS A 86 -0.62 -3.88 -3.15
N ALA A 87 -1.16 -4.97 -2.60
CA ALA A 87 -2.56 -5.37 -2.83
C ALA A 87 -3.53 -4.36 -2.19
N GLN A 88 -3.24 -3.86 -1.01
CA GLN A 88 -4.03 -2.85 -0.34
C GLN A 88 -4.04 -1.52 -1.10
N ALA A 89 -2.88 -1.06 -1.58
CA ALA A 89 -2.77 0.12 -2.43
C ALA A 89 -3.54 -0.03 -3.76
N ARG A 90 -3.47 -1.22 -4.40
CA ARG A 90 -4.24 -1.51 -5.62
C ARG A 90 -5.76 -1.48 -5.37
N ALA A 91 -6.22 -2.00 -4.23
CA ALA A 91 -7.63 -1.98 -3.87
C ALA A 91 -8.15 -0.53 -3.72
N LEU A 92 -7.38 0.34 -3.07
CA LEU A 92 -7.70 1.77 -2.95
C LEU A 92 -7.76 2.47 -4.31
N ARG A 93 -6.80 2.19 -5.20
CA ARG A 93 -6.82 2.74 -6.57
C ARG A 93 -8.01 2.23 -7.40
N ALA A 94 -8.34 0.96 -7.26
CA ALA A 94 -9.48 0.37 -7.98
C ALA A 94 -10.81 1.00 -7.56
N SER A 95 -10.99 1.27 -6.28
CA SER A 95 -12.18 1.95 -5.77
C SER A 95 -12.34 3.35 -6.38
N ARG A 96 -11.26 4.10 -6.55
CA ARG A 96 -11.29 5.43 -7.17
C ARG A 96 -11.61 5.39 -8.67
N LYS A 97 -11.07 4.41 -9.41
CA LYS A 97 -11.32 4.27 -10.85
C LYS A 97 -12.78 3.92 -11.20
N GLN A 98 -13.55 3.40 -10.26
CA GLN A 98 -14.96 3.07 -10.45
C GLN A 98 -15.91 4.19 -10.04
N LEU A 99 -15.38 5.32 -9.54
CA LEU A 99 -16.16 6.43 -9.05
C LEU A 99 -16.52 7.36 -10.22
N VAL A 100 -17.82 7.52 -10.45
CA VAL A 100 -18.38 8.48 -11.41
C VAL A 100 -18.75 9.74 -10.66
N ALA A 101 -18.29 10.89 -11.14
CA ALA A 101 -18.57 12.20 -10.57
C ALA A 101 -19.56 12.96 -11.47
N GLN A 102 -20.47 13.75 -10.86
CA GLN A 102 -21.37 14.65 -11.56
C GLN A 102 -20.71 16.03 -11.67
N ARG A 103 -19.97 16.27 -12.76
CA ARG A 103 -19.35 17.58 -13.02
C ARG A 103 -20.36 18.57 -13.52
N ARG A 104 -20.42 19.76 -12.90
CA ARG A 104 -21.25 20.88 -13.33
C ARG A 104 -20.51 21.69 -14.40
N ARG A 105 -21.11 21.77 -15.58
CA ARG A 105 -20.61 22.62 -16.66
C ARG A 105 -20.93 24.10 -16.42
N GLN A 106 -20.34 25.02 -17.22
CA GLN A 106 -20.58 26.44 -17.14
C GLN A 106 -22.04 26.84 -17.45
N ASP A 107 -22.74 26.05 -18.26
CA ASP A 107 -24.15 26.19 -18.57
C ASP A 107 -25.09 25.69 -17.45
N GLY A 108 -24.54 25.16 -16.36
CA GLY A 108 -25.28 24.62 -15.23
C GLY A 108 -25.71 23.17 -15.40
N THR A 109 -25.48 22.53 -16.55
CA THR A 109 -25.80 21.13 -16.78
C THR A 109 -24.82 20.20 -16.04
N LEU A 110 -25.30 19.02 -15.63
CA LEU A 110 -24.47 17.98 -15.00
C LEU A 110 -24.01 16.98 -16.06
N GLU A 111 -22.75 16.65 -16.01
CA GLU A 111 -22.09 15.65 -16.86
C GLU A 111 -21.45 14.58 -15.99
N ALA A 112 -21.75 13.32 -16.29
CA ALA A 112 -21.10 12.18 -15.64
C ALA A 112 -19.69 11.99 -16.20
N VAL A 113 -18.67 12.12 -15.36
CA VAL A 113 -17.26 11.93 -15.72
C VAL A 113 -16.58 10.98 -14.75
N ASP A 114 -15.54 10.30 -15.21
CA ASP A 114 -14.69 9.51 -14.30
C ASP A 114 -13.99 10.44 -13.30
N ALA A 115 -13.99 10.08 -12.01
CA ALA A 115 -13.33 10.87 -10.96
C ALA A 115 -11.84 11.10 -11.24
N THR A 116 -11.21 10.22 -12.02
CA THR A 116 -9.80 10.37 -12.42
C THR A 116 -9.56 11.46 -13.48
N GLN A 117 -10.62 11.97 -14.10
CA GLN A 117 -10.57 13.04 -15.11
C GLN A 117 -10.84 14.43 -14.51
N LEU A 118 -11.21 14.51 -13.23
CA LEU A 118 -11.46 15.77 -12.56
C LEU A 118 -10.16 16.56 -12.42
N ALA A 119 -10.18 17.82 -12.80
CA ALA A 119 -9.07 18.76 -12.67
C ALA A 119 -9.37 19.84 -11.61
N LYS A 120 -8.30 20.46 -11.13
CA LYS A 120 -8.41 21.59 -10.21
C LYS A 120 -9.27 22.71 -10.82
N GLY A 121 -10.30 23.13 -10.07
CA GLY A 121 -11.27 24.15 -10.49
C GLY A 121 -12.58 23.57 -11.00
N ASP A 122 -12.66 22.27 -11.30
CA ASP A 122 -13.92 21.63 -11.67
C ASP A 122 -14.94 21.73 -10.53
N LEU A 123 -16.22 21.93 -10.90
CA LEU A 123 -17.33 21.94 -9.97
C LEU A 123 -18.02 20.60 -10.01
N VAL A 124 -18.17 19.96 -8.86
CA VAL A 124 -18.77 18.63 -8.73
C VAL A 124 -19.95 18.69 -7.78
N PHE A 125 -21.07 18.13 -8.22
CA PHE A 125 -22.27 17.99 -7.41
C PHE A 125 -22.29 16.60 -6.79
N VAL A 126 -22.46 16.53 -5.45
CA VAL A 126 -22.47 15.29 -4.69
C VAL A 126 -23.71 15.25 -3.80
N GLN A 127 -24.43 14.13 -3.84
CA GLN A 127 -25.66 13.91 -3.07
C GLN A 127 -25.45 12.93 -1.91
N ALA A 128 -26.43 12.90 -1.01
CA ALA A 128 -26.48 11.91 0.05
C ALA A 128 -26.37 10.47 -0.50
N GLY A 129 -25.49 9.66 0.09
CA GLY A 129 -25.17 8.29 -0.34
C GLY A 129 -24.04 8.20 -1.36
N GLU A 130 -23.56 9.32 -1.89
CA GLU A 130 -22.45 9.35 -2.84
C GLU A 130 -21.11 9.59 -2.13
N VAL A 131 -20.03 9.19 -2.81
CA VAL A 131 -18.65 9.40 -2.35
C VAL A 131 -18.10 10.66 -3.01
N ILE A 132 -17.44 11.52 -2.22
CA ILE A 132 -16.75 12.70 -2.71
C ILE A 132 -15.59 12.26 -3.61
N PRO A 133 -15.58 12.71 -4.90
CA PRO A 133 -14.70 12.12 -5.90
C PRO A 133 -13.24 12.62 -5.84
N GLY A 134 -12.99 13.71 -5.15
CA GLY A 134 -11.67 14.32 -5.03
C GLY A 134 -11.62 15.36 -3.92
N ASP A 135 -10.42 15.80 -3.57
CA ASP A 135 -10.23 16.84 -2.56
C ASP A 135 -10.73 18.18 -3.08
N GLY A 136 -11.44 18.90 -2.23
CA GLY A 136 -12.09 20.12 -2.66
C GLY A 136 -12.53 21.03 -1.53
N GLU A 137 -13.23 22.06 -1.93
CA GLU A 137 -13.85 23.06 -1.06
C GLU A 137 -15.34 23.17 -1.37
N VAL A 138 -16.18 23.10 -0.34
CA VAL A 138 -17.63 23.31 -0.47
C VAL A 138 -17.90 24.77 -0.79
N ILE A 139 -18.52 25.02 -1.95
CA ILE A 139 -18.90 26.36 -2.38
C ILE A 139 -20.41 26.63 -2.27
N GLU A 140 -21.22 25.56 -2.18
CA GLU A 140 -22.67 25.66 -2.01
C GLU A 140 -23.18 24.42 -1.25
N GLY A 141 -24.09 24.64 -0.30
CA GLY A 141 -24.70 23.57 0.49
C GLY A 141 -24.08 23.35 1.86
N ALA A 142 -24.72 22.47 2.62
CA ALA A 142 -24.24 21.95 3.90
C ALA A 142 -24.69 20.50 4.04
N ALA A 143 -23.80 19.62 4.47
CA ALA A 143 -24.09 18.18 4.59
C ALA A 143 -23.30 17.53 5.70
N SER A 144 -23.84 16.42 6.24
CA SER A 144 -23.08 15.51 7.09
C SER A 144 -22.23 14.59 6.22
N VAL A 145 -20.95 14.50 6.55
CA VAL A 145 -19.96 13.69 5.81
C VAL A 145 -19.33 12.67 6.76
N ASP A 146 -19.30 11.41 6.34
CA ASP A 146 -18.57 10.35 7.00
C ASP A 146 -17.12 10.33 6.52
N GLU A 147 -16.22 10.71 7.39
CA GLU A 147 -14.78 10.74 7.17
C GLU A 147 -14.05 9.54 7.81
N SER A 148 -14.78 8.58 8.36
CA SER A 148 -14.22 7.45 9.11
C SER A 148 -13.20 6.62 8.31
N ALA A 149 -13.37 6.54 7.00
CA ALA A 149 -12.43 5.86 6.10
C ALA A 149 -11.03 6.50 6.08
N ILE A 150 -10.92 7.79 6.46
CA ILE A 150 -9.70 8.59 6.41
C ILE A 150 -9.19 8.90 7.82
N THR A 151 -10.05 9.43 8.67
CA THR A 151 -9.69 9.85 10.04
C THR A 151 -9.74 8.73 11.06
N GLY A 152 -10.49 7.66 10.77
CA GLY A 152 -10.82 6.58 11.72
C GLY A 152 -11.89 6.97 12.73
N GLU A 153 -12.40 8.21 12.71
CA GLU A 153 -13.47 8.67 13.61
C GLU A 153 -14.83 8.32 13.04
N SER A 154 -15.67 7.65 13.86
CA SER A 154 -17.00 7.20 13.42
C SER A 154 -18.08 8.29 13.48
N ALA A 155 -17.78 9.47 14.07
CA ALA A 155 -18.72 10.57 14.15
C ALA A 155 -18.75 11.37 12.85
N PRO A 156 -19.93 11.56 12.21
CA PRO A 156 -20.04 12.40 11.04
C PRO A 156 -19.67 13.85 11.33
N VAL A 157 -19.03 14.49 10.35
CA VAL A 157 -18.64 15.91 10.40
C VAL A 157 -19.55 16.73 9.50
N ILE A 158 -20.00 17.91 9.97
CA ILE A 158 -20.75 18.82 9.12
C ILE A 158 -19.76 19.59 8.26
N ARG A 159 -19.95 19.52 6.94
CA ARG A 159 -19.24 20.29 5.93
C ARG A 159 -20.18 21.31 5.30
N GLU A 160 -19.75 22.57 5.23
CA GLU A 160 -20.57 23.69 4.78
C GLU A 160 -19.72 24.77 4.08
N THR A 161 -20.39 25.66 3.39
CA THR A 161 -19.73 26.77 2.66
C THR A 161 -19.05 27.75 3.62
N GLY A 162 -17.79 28.02 3.36
CA GLY A 162 -16.98 29.03 4.06
C GLY A 162 -16.37 28.59 5.38
N GLY A 163 -15.24 29.19 5.72
CA GLY A 163 -14.48 28.90 6.95
C GLY A 163 -13.81 27.52 6.97
N ASP A 164 -13.46 27.06 8.16
CA ASP A 164 -12.68 25.84 8.37
C ASP A 164 -13.44 24.55 8.03
N ARG A 165 -14.76 24.64 7.83
CA ARG A 165 -15.62 23.49 7.51
C ARG A 165 -15.85 23.29 6.02
N SER A 166 -15.31 24.14 5.17
CA SER A 166 -15.49 24.04 3.73
C SER A 166 -14.61 22.99 3.06
N ALA A 167 -13.49 22.61 3.69
CA ALA A 167 -12.58 21.62 3.13
C ALA A 167 -13.18 20.20 3.19
N VAL A 168 -13.11 19.48 2.08
CA VAL A 168 -13.56 18.07 1.96
C VAL A 168 -12.48 17.22 1.33
N THR A 169 -12.44 15.97 1.72
CA THR A 169 -11.44 15.01 1.25
C THR A 169 -12.08 13.95 0.36
N GLY A 170 -11.45 13.68 -0.77
CA GLY A 170 -11.88 12.62 -1.69
C GLY A 170 -11.90 11.24 -1.02
N GLY A 171 -12.94 10.47 -1.32
CA GLY A 171 -13.13 9.13 -0.72
C GLY A 171 -13.99 9.11 0.55
N THR A 172 -14.40 10.27 1.08
CA THR A 172 -15.39 10.38 2.15
C THR A 172 -16.81 10.31 1.60
N SER A 173 -17.79 9.94 2.43
CA SER A 173 -19.18 9.71 1.99
C SER A 173 -20.12 10.78 2.51
N VAL A 174 -20.96 11.35 1.65
CA VAL A 174 -22.01 12.28 2.03
C VAL A 174 -23.18 11.49 2.62
N LEU A 175 -23.60 11.81 3.84
CA LEU A 175 -24.68 11.11 4.55
C LEU A 175 -26.03 11.80 4.41
N SER A 176 -26.05 13.12 4.31
CA SER A 176 -27.28 13.92 4.18
C SER A 176 -27.09 15.04 3.17
N ASP A 177 -28.19 15.53 2.63
CA ASP A 177 -28.24 16.71 1.77
C ASP A 177 -27.34 16.65 0.53
N THR A 178 -26.92 17.79 0.04
CA THR A 178 -26.14 17.93 -1.19
C THR A 178 -25.03 18.95 -1.04
N LEU A 179 -23.92 18.72 -1.71
CA LEU A 179 -22.78 19.64 -1.76
C LEU A 179 -22.41 19.98 -3.20
N LEU A 180 -22.11 21.23 -3.46
CA LEU A 180 -21.37 21.65 -4.64
C LEU A 180 -19.93 21.91 -4.22
N ILE A 181 -19.00 21.14 -4.77
CA ILE A 181 -17.60 21.12 -4.37
C ILE A 181 -16.75 21.63 -5.54
N ARG A 182 -15.85 22.55 -5.26
CA ARG A 182 -14.78 22.93 -6.19
C ARG A 182 -13.57 22.05 -5.91
N ILE A 183 -13.12 21.30 -6.91
CA ILE A 183 -11.92 20.46 -6.81
C ILE A 183 -10.67 21.34 -6.64
N THR A 184 -9.84 21.02 -5.66
CA THR A 184 -8.62 21.78 -5.33
C THR A 184 -7.33 21.09 -5.71
N ALA A 185 -7.37 19.77 -5.96
CA ALA A 185 -6.21 18.96 -6.33
C ALA A 185 -6.35 18.42 -7.77
N ASN A 186 -5.24 18.36 -8.51
CA ASN A 186 -5.21 17.66 -9.79
C ASN A 186 -5.19 16.13 -9.61
N PRO A 187 -5.48 15.35 -10.67
CA PRO A 187 -5.32 13.91 -10.63
C PRO A 187 -3.89 13.51 -10.22
N GLY A 188 -3.77 12.69 -9.20
CA GLY A 188 -2.48 12.26 -8.65
C GLY A 188 -1.94 13.12 -7.50
N GLU A 189 -2.52 14.28 -7.21
CA GLU A 189 -2.07 15.20 -6.16
C GLU A 189 -2.96 15.15 -4.90
N GLY A 190 -4.08 14.43 -4.95
CA GLY A 190 -5.03 14.36 -3.85
C GLY A 190 -4.49 13.59 -2.62
N PHE A 191 -5.17 13.80 -1.48
CA PHE A 191 -4.85 13.14 -0.22
C PHE A 191 -4.77 11.61 -0.35
N LEU A 192 -5.76 11.00 -1.04
CA LEU A 192 -5.75 9.55 -1.31
C LEU A 192 -4.57 9.13 -2.18
N ASP A 193 -4.20 9.93 -3.18
CA ASP A 193 -3.02 9.65 -4.03
C ASP A 193 -1.74 9.70 -3.22
N HIS A 194 -1.64 10.68 -2.33
CA HIS A 194 -0.51 10.80 -1.41
C HIS A 194 -0.43 9.61 -0.46
N MET A 195 -1.54 9.19 0.14
CA MET A 195 -1.62 8.00 0.99
C MET A 195 -1.22 6.74 0.22
N ILE A 196 -1.70 6.56 -1.01
CA ILE A 196 -1.35 5.43 -1.87
C ILE A 196 0.16 5.46 -2.18
N SER A 197 0.72 6.62 -2.51
CA SER A 197 2.14 6.78 -2.79
C SER A 197 3.01 6.46 -1.59
N LEU A 198 2.57 6.83 -0.38
CA LEU A 198 3.23 6.47 0.87
C LEU A 198 3.22 4.95 1.10
N VAL A 199 2.11 4.27 0.83
CA VAL A 199 2.00 2.81 0.97
C VAL A 199 2.81 2.08 -0.10
N GLU A 200 2.81 2.57 -1.34
CA GLU A 200 3.57 1.98 -2.45
C GLU A 200 5.06 2.31 -2.40
N GLY A 201 5.40 3.53 -1.97
CA GLY A 201 6.78 3.99 -1.80
C GLY A 201 7.39 3.58 -0.46
N ALA A 202 6.60 3.05 0.44
CA ALA A 202 7.09 2.47 1.68
C ALA A 202 7.86 1.17 1.38
N THR A 203 9.09 1.35 0.91
CA THR A 203 10.14 0.47 1.44
C THR A 203 10.04 0.67 2.95
N ARG A 204 9.52 -0.35 3.63
CA ARG A 204 9.35 -0.35 5.09
C ARG A 204 10.62 0.24 5.73
N GLN A 205 10.53 1.47 6.21
CA GLN A 205 11.63 2.07 6.96
C GLN A 205 11.79 1.24 8.22
N LYS A 206 12.99 0.66 8.36
CA LYS A 206 13.31 -0.12 9.56
C LYS A 206 13.19 0.80 10.77
N THR A 207 12.52 0.33 11.79
CA THR A 207 12.46 1.06 13.06
C THR A 207 13.88 1.19 13.66
N PRO A 208 14.15 2.17 14.54
CA PRO A 208 15.43 2.27 15.22
C PRO A 208 15.86 0.97 15.92
N ASN A 209 14.91 0.23 16.50
CA ASN A 209 15.16 -1.07 17.12
C ASN A 209 15.54 -2.15 16.09
N GLU A 210 14.90 -2.17 14.92
CA GLU A 210 15.27 -3.08 13.83
C GLU A 210 16.65 -2.76 13.26
N ILE A 211 17.03 -1.48 13.20
CA ILE A 211 18.36 -1.05 12.79
C ILE A 211 19.39 -1.52 13.83
N ALA A 212 19.15 -1.27 15.12
CA ALA A 212 20.02 -1.70 16.20
C ALA A 212 20.18 -3.24 16.24
N LEU A 213 19.07 -3.98 16.06
CA LEU A 213 19.11 -5.44 15.99
C LEU A 213 19.88 -5.93 14.75
N THR A 214 19.70 -5.28 13.60
CA THR A 214 20.45 -5.61 12.37
C THR A 214 21.94 -5.39 12.56
N LEU A 215 22.34 -4.29 13.22
CA LEU A 215 23.75 -3.99 13.54
C LEU A 215 24.32 -5.01 14.50
N LEU A 216 23.59 -5.33 15.58
CA LEU A 216 24.01 -6.37 16.55
C LEU A 216 24.17 -7.73 15.88
N LEU A 217 23.20 -8.18 15.10
CA LEU A 217 23.26 -9.46 14.38
C LEU A 217 24.40 -9.46 13.37
N SER A 218 24.63 -8.35 12.66
CA SER A 218 25.77 -8.23 11.74
C SER A 218 27.09 -8.35 12.48
N ALA A 219 27.24 -7.68 13.64
CA ALA A 219 28.46 -7.76 14.45
C ALA A 219 28.71 -9.15 15.06
N LEU A 220 27.65 -9.93 15.32
CA LEU A 220 27.76 -11.33 15.77
C LEU A 220 28.05 -12.32 14.64
N THR A 221 27.79 -11.91 13.40
CA THR A 221 27.92 -12.79 12.20
C THR A 221 29.31 -12.67 11.58
N PHE A 222 30.02 -11.55 11.78
CA PHE A 222 31.40 -11.29 11.36
C PHE A 222 32.39 -11.43 12.54
#